data_ac24038ed7575de2893fe2d3c267163d
#
_entry.id   ac24038ed7575de2893fe2d3c267163d
#
_cell.length_a   1.000
_cell.length_b   1.000
_cell.length_c   1.000
_cell.angle_alpha   90.00
_cell.angle_beta   90.00
_cell.angle_gamma   90.00
#
_symmetry.space_group_name_H-M   'P 1'
#
loop_
_entity.id
_entity.type
_entity.pdbx_description
1 polymer ?
#
loop_
_entity_poly.entity_id
_entity_poly.type
_entity_poly.pdbx_seq_one_letter_code
_entity_poly.pdbx_strand_id
1 'polypeptide(L)'
;MSVFSQFSPRHIPALFLGSTLTFGGAIPFFNAPYAMKEFGLPPHVVNSRAAQDAFMVSAIRTVALGLSLYTLYARRMYQAVDIVLGCIGTTALLDGWVCWRVGVPGRGVFRATCGAMVAVWGWMGMTSA
;
A
#
# COMPACT_ATOMS: atom_id res chain seq x y z
N MET A 1 -11.85 24.38 -7.09
CA MET A 1 -12.16 23.93 -5.72
C MET A 1 -11.01 23.08 -5.20
N SER A 2 -10.58 23.36 -3.98
CA SER A 2 -9.47 22.64 -3.35
C SER A 2 -9.87 21.20 -3.00
N VAL A 3 -8.92 20.26 -3.04
CA VAL A 3 -9.10 18.89 -2.57
C VAL A 3 -9.56 18.87 -1.11
N PHE A 4 -9.08 19.81 -0.30
CA PHE A 4 -9.44 19.90 1.11
C PHE A 4 -10.90 20.29 1.35
N SER A 5 -11.56 20.93 0.41
CA SER A 5 -12.96 21.34 0.56
C SER A 5 -13.93 20.14 0.57
N GLN A 6 -13.50 18.98 0.09
CA GLN A 6 -14.29 17.76 0.08
C GLN A 6 -13.90 16.77 1.18
N PHE A 7 -13.01 17.20 2.09
CA PHE A 7 -12.46 16.32 3.12
C PHE A 7 -13.54 15.90 4.12
N SER A 8 -13.51 14.63 4.49
CA SER A 8 -14.34 14.03 5.52
C SER A 8 -13.48 13.04 6.31
N PRO A 9 -13.74 12.81 7.62
CA PRO A 9 -12.99 11.83 8.39
C PRO A 9 -12.96 10.42 7.75
N ARG A 10 -13.99 10.08 6.98
CA ARG A 10 -14.05 8.78 6.29
C ARG A 10 -13.03 8.67 5.17
N HIS A 11 -12.47 9.79 4.72
CA HIS A 11 -11.47 9.82 3.65
C HIS A 11 -10.05 9.61 4.16
N ILE A 12 -9.83 9.65 5.48
CA ILE A 12 -8.49 9.51 6.08
C ILE A 12 -7.79 8.22 5.66
N PRO A 13 -8.42 7.02 5.70
CA PRO A 13 -7.73 5.80 5.28
C PRO A 13 -7.25 5.86 3.83
N ALA A 14 -8.05 6.41 2.92
CA ALA A 14 -7.67 6.53 1.51
C ALA A 14 -6.48 7.47 1.33
N LEU A 15 -6.51 8.63 1.95
CA LEU A 15 -5.43 9.62 1.86
C LEU A 15 -4.16 9.12 2.54
N PHE A 16 -4.29 8.48 3.69
CA PHE A 16 -3.16 7.89 4.40
C PHE A 16 -2.50 6.81 3.56
N LEU A 17 -3.28 5.89 3.01
CA LEU A 17 -2.76 4.82 2.18
C LEU A 17 -2.14 5.36 0.89
N GLY A 18 -2.76 6.32 0.24
CA GLY A 18 -2.22 6.97 -0.94
C GLY A 18 -0.86 7.60 -0.67
N SER A 19 -0.73 8.30 0.45
CA SER A 19 0.54 8.90 0.87
C SER A 19 1.60 7.84 1.15
N THR A 20 1.23 6.80 1.89
CA THR A 20 2.15 5.70 2.22
C THR A 20 2.64 4.98 0.97
N LEU A 21 1.75 4.68 0.04
CA LEU A 21 2.11 3.99 -1.19
C LEU A 21 2.98 4.87 -2.09
N THR A 22 2.66 6.15 -2.20
CA THR A 22 3.42 7.06 -3.07
C THR A 22 4.82 7.30 -2.52
N PHE A 23 4.93 7.71 -1.25
CA PHE A 23 6.22 8.07 -0.66
C PHE A 23 7.00 6.81 -0.25
N GLY A 24 6.33 5.82 0.34
CA GLY A 24 6.97 4.56 0.71
C GLY A 24 7.44 3.77 -0.50
N GLY A 25 6.66 3.81 -1.59
CA GLY A 25 7.05 3.16 -2.84
C GLY A 25 8.24 3.81 -3.53
N ALA A 26 8.55 5.07 -3.20
CA ALA A 26 9.72 5.76 -3.76
C ALA A 26 11.02 5.43 -3.02
N ILE A 27 10.96 4.92 -1.80
CA ILE A 27 12.15 4.61 -0.99
C ILE A 27 13.13 3.66 -1.70
N PRO A 28 12.67 2.57 -2.38
CA PRO A 28 13.60 1.65 -3.04
C PRO A 28 14.49 2.30 -4.10
N PHE A 29 14.07 3.41 -4.68
CA PHE A 29 14.89 4.13 -5.67
C PHE A 29 16.09 4.84 -5.03
N PHE A 30 16.01 5.11 -3.73
CA PHE A 30 17.09 5.73 -2.97
C PHE A 30 17.87 4.70 -2.15
N ASN A 31 17.19 3.72 -1.58
CA ASN A 31 17.82 2.69 -0.74
C ASN A 31 16.96 1.42 -0.77
N ALA A 32 17.18 0.59 -1.78
CA ALA A 32 16.43 -0.67 -1.94
C ALA A 32 16.62 -1.63 -0.77
N PRO A 33 17.85 -1.87 -0.25
CA PRO A 33 18.02 -2.76 0.91
C PRO A 33 17.22 -2.32 2.13
N TYR A 34 17.19 -1.03 2.43
CA TYR A 34 16.44 -0.50 3.55
C TYR A 34 14.93 -0.74 3.36
N ALA A 35 14.41 -0.45 2.18
CA ALA A 35 12.99 -0.64 1.90
C ALA A 35 12.59 -2.11 1.98
N MET A 36 13.42 -3.00 1.48
CA MET A 36 13.17 -4.45 1.54
C MET A 36 13.17 -4.94 2.98
N LYS A 37 14.07 -4.44 3.81
CA LYS A 37 14.13 -4.77 5.23
C LYS A 37 12.86 -4.30 5.95
N GLU A 38 12.42 -3.09 5.68
CA GLU A 38 11.18 -2.54 6.26
C GLU A 38 9.94 -3.26 5.76
N PHE A 39 9.96 -3.75 4.53
CA PHE A 39 8.88 -4.59 4.00
C PHE A 39 8.76 -5.90 4.79
N GLY A 40 9.86 -6.42 5.30
CA GLY A 40 9.88 -7.65 6.10
C GLY A 40 10.57 -8.81 5.42
N LEU A 41 11.45 -8.55 4.45
CA LEU A 41 12.20 -9.60 3.78
C LEU A 41 13.43 -10.00 4.59
N PRO A 42 13.83 -11.30 4.56
CA PRO A 42 14.99 -11.78 5.30
C PRO A 42 16.31 -11.30 4.70
N PRO A 43 17.41 -11.30 5.49
CA PRO A 43 18.69 -10.74 5.02
C PRO A 43 19.24 -11.36 3.73
N HIS A 44 19.04 -12.65 3.51
CA HIS A 44 19.55 -13.30 2.29
C HIS A 44 18.85 -12.78 1.03
N VAL A 45 17.61 -12.32 1.16
CA VAL A 45 16.87 -11.70 0.05
C VAL A 45 17.26 -10.22 -0.08
N VAL A 46 17.38 -9.51 1.05
CA VAL A 46 17.74 -8.09 1.07
C VAL A 46 19.11 -7.86 0.42
N ASN A 47 20.05 -8.79 0.62
CA ASN A 47 21.40 -8.69 0.07
C ASN A 47 21.52 -9.18 -1.38
N SER A 48 20.45 -9.74 -1.95
CA SER A 48 20.43 -10.20 -3.34
C SER A 48 20.17 -9.03 -4.27
N ARG A 49 21.09 -8.76 -5.19
CA ARG A 49 20.94 -7.69 -6.16
C ARG A 49 19.76 -7.92 -7.11
N ALA A 50 19.59 -9.17 -7.53
CA ALA A 50 18.44 -9.53 -8.39
C ALA A 50 17.11 -9.28 -7.68
N ALA A 51 17.02 -9.60 -6.39
CA ALA A 51 15.84 -9.34 -5.59
C ALA A 51 15.60 -7.83 -5.42
N GLN A 52 16.65 -7.03 -5.24
CA GLN A 52 16.55 -5.58 -5.15
C GLN A 52 15.97 -4.99 -6.43
N ASP A 53 16.45 -5.45 -7.59
CA ASP A 53 15.96 -4.98 -8.88
C ASP A 53 14.48 -5.33 -9.06
N ALA A 54 14.09 -6.55 -8.73
CA ALA A 54 12.69 -6.99 -8.80
C ALA A 54 11.81 -6.18 -7.85
N PHE A 55 12.31 -5.87 -6.67
CA PHE A 55 11.57 -5.06 -5.69
C PHE A 55 11.36 -3.63 -6.20
N MET A 56 12.36 -3.05 -6.86
CA MET A 56 12.24 -1.72 -7.47
C MET A 56 11.16 -1.68 -8.56
N VAL A 57 11.08 -2.72 -9.38
CA VAL A 57 10.02 -2.83 -10.40
C VAL A 57 8.64 -2.87 -9.74
N SER A 58 8.52 -3.63 -8.65
CA SER A 58 7.28 -3.68 -7.87
C SER A 58 6.94 -2.31 -7.24
N ALA A 59 7.96 -1.57 -6.80
CA ALA A 59 7.79 -0.25 -6.20
C ALA A 59 7.18 0.76 -7.17
N ILE A 60 7.52 0.68 -8.46
CA ILE A 60 6.92 1.54 -9.49
C ILE A 60 5.41 1.37 -9.50
N ARG A 61 4.94 0.14 -9.44
CA ARG A 61 3.50 -0.16 -9.40
C ARG A 61 2.85 0.34 -8.13
N THR A 62 3.55 0.25 -7.02
CA THR A 62 3.07 0.77 -5.73
C THR A 62 2.86 2.29 -5.79
N VAL A 63 3.81 3.02 -6.36
CA VAL A 63 3.70 4.47 -6.56
C VAL A 63 2.50 4.79 -7.45
N ALA A 64 2.32 4.02 -8.54
CA ALA A 64 1.19 4.21 -9.45
C ALA A 64 -0.15 4.05 -8.73
N LEU A 65 -0.27 3.06 -7.84
CA LEU A 65 -1.48 2.86 -7.04
C LEU A 65 -1.73 4.05 -6.11
N GLY A 66 -0.69 4.57 -5.46
CA GLY A 66 -0.81 5.75 -4.59
C GLY A 66 -1.28 6.98 -5.36
N LEU A 67 -0.70 7.22 -6.52
CA LEU A 67 -1.09 8.34 -7.39
C LEU A 67 -2.52 8.16 -7.89
N SER A 68 -2.92 6.91 -8.18
CA SER A 68 -4.30 6.61 -8.58
C SER A 68 -5.29 6.98 -7.50
N LEU A 69 -4.99 6.66 -6.25
CA LEU A 69 -5.85 7.03 -5.12
C LEU A 69 -6.01 8.54 -5.00
N TYR A 70 -4.91 9.29 -5.11
CA TYR A 70 -4.98 10.75 -5.07
C TYR A 70 -5.81 11.32 -6.22
N THR A 71 -5.59 10.81 -7.43
CA THR A 71 -6.30 11.28 -8.61
C THR A 71 -7.81 11.01 -8.51
N LEU A 72 -8.17 9.80 -8.11
CA LEU A 72 -9.58 9.43 -7.94
C LEU A 72 -10.24 10.26 -6.83
N TYR A 73 -9.52 10.49 -5.74
CA TYR A 73 -10.03 11.32 -4.66
C TYR A 73 -10.25 12.76 -5.11
N ALA A 74 -9.28 13.32 -5.83
CA ALA A 74 -9.38 14.69 -6.34
C ALA A 74 -10.55 14.87 -7.29
N ARG A 75 -10.90 13.83 -8.06
CA ARG A 75 -12.03 13.83 -8.98
C ARG A 75 -13.35 13.44 -8.31
N ARG A 76 -13.36 13.27 -6.99
CA ARG A 76 -14.55 12.91 -6.21
C ARG A 76 -15.15 11.56 -6.61
N MET A 77 -14.34 10.66 -7.13
CA MET A 77 -14.78 9.31 -7.52
C MET A 77 -14.63 8.37 -6.32
N TYR A 78 -15.39 8.62 -5.25
CA TYR A 78 -15.23 7.91 -3.98
C TYR A 78 -15.56 6.42 -4.07
N GLN A 79 -16.50 6.05 -4.92
CA GLN A 79 -16.80 4.63 -5.15
C GLN A 79 -15.60 3.91 -5.75
N ALA A 80 -14.94 4.54 -6.71
CA ALA A 80 -13.72 3.99 -7.30
C ALA A 80 -12.60 3.92 -6.27
N VAL A 81 -12.46 4.92 -5.39
CA VAL A 81 -11.49 4.90 -4.29
C VAL A 81 -11.76 3.70 -3.39
N ASP A 82 -13.01 3.44 -3.02
CA ASP A 82 -13.37 2.29 -2.19
C ASP A 82 -13.00 0.97 -2.85
N ILE A 83 -13.25 0.82 -4.14
CA ILE A 83 -12.89 -0.39 -4.88
C ILE A 83 -11.38 -0.59 -4.88
N VAL A 84 -10.61 0.47 -5.13
CA VAL A 84 -9.16 0.40 -5.13
C VAL A 84 -8.63 0.05 -3.74
N LEU A 85 -9.21 0.64 -2.68
CA LEU A 85 -8.84 0.29 -1.30
C LEU A 85 -9.08 -1.18 -1.00
N GLY A 86 -10.24 -1.71 -1.42
CA GLY A 86 -10.56 -3.12 -1.24
C GLY A 86 -9.54 -4.01 -1.94
N CYS A 87 -9.18 -3.68 -3.16
CA CYS A 87 -8.18 -4.43 -3.92
C CYS A 87 -6.79 -4.37 -3.28
N ILE A 88 -6.36 -3.19 -2.85
CA ILE A 88 -5.06 -3.01 -2.19
C ILE A 88 -5.02 -3.77 -0.88
N GLY A 89 -6.09 -3.71 -0.09
CA GLY A 89 -6.18 -4.44 1.17
C GLY A 89 -6.09 -5.95 0.96
N THR A 90 -6.75 -6.46 -0.06
CA THR A 90 -6.67 -7.88 -0.44
C THR A 90 -5.24 -8.25 -0.83
N THR A 91 -4.57 -7.40 -1.62
CA THR A 91 -3.16 -7.60 -1.99
C THR A 91 -2.26 -7.63 -0.76
N ALA A 92 -2.51 -6.75 0.22
CA ALA A 92 -1.72 -6.70 1.45
C ALA A 92 -1.88 -7.98 2.29
N LEU A 93 -3.05 -8.62 2.26
CA LEU A 93 -3.25 -9.92 2.90
C LEU A 93 -2.34 -10.98 2.28
N LEU A 94 -2.23 -10.99 0.97
CA LEU A 94 -1.35 -11.91 0.25
C LEU A 94 0.12 -11.60 0.52
N ASP A 95 0.49 -10.33 0.57
CA ASP A 95 1.84 -9.90 0.95
C ASP A 95 2.19 -10.39 2.36
N GLY A 96 1.26 -10.29 3.28
CA GLY A 96 1.42 -10.79 4.63
C GLY A 96 1.69 -12.29 4.67
N TRP A 97 0.97 -13.04 3.85
CA TRP A 97 1.18 -14.49 3.73
C TRP A 97 2.57 -14.80 3.20
N VAL A 98 3.04 -14.07 2.20
CA VAL A 98 4.40 -14.25 1.65
C VAL A 98 5.46 -13.95 2.71
N CYS A 99 5.31 -12.87 3.46
CA CYS A 99 6.22 -12.53 4.55
C CYS A 99 6.27 -13.62 5.61
N TRP A 100 5.11 -14.20 5.95
CA TRP A 100 5.05 -15.33 6.87
C TRP A 100 5.84 -16.51 6.33
N ARG A 101 5.64 -16.81 5.05
CA ARG A 101 6.25 -17.96 4.39
C ARG A 101 7.78 -17.86 4.31
N VAL A 102 8.32 -16.65 4.10
CA VAL A 102 9.78 -16.45 4.00
C VAL A 102 10.47 -16.29 5.35
N GLY A 103 9.74 -16.44 6.45
CA GLY A 103 10.33 -16.52 7.78
C GLY A 103 10.31 -15.22 8.59
N VAL A 104 9.47 -14.25 8.20
CA VAL A 104 9.31 -13.00 8.96
C VAL A 104 7.84 -12.84 9.38
N PRO A 105 7.34 -13.72 10.29
CA PRO A 105 5.91 -13.76 10.60
C PRO A 105 5.37 -12.49 11.27
N GLY A 106 6.19 -11.79 12.05
CA GLY A 106 5.77 -10.55 12.71
C GLY A 106 5.35 -9.48 11.72
N ARG A 107 6.15 -9.29 10.66
CA ARG A 107 5.82 -8.35 9.59
C ARG A 107 4.62 -8.83 8.77
N GLY A 108 4.53 -10.15 8.55
CA GLY A 108 3.40 -10.74 7.84
C GLY A 108 2.09 -10.50 8.56
N VAL A 109 2.04 -10.73 9.87
CA VAL A 109 0.84 -10.48 10.68
C VAL A 109 0.46 -9.00 10.65
N PHE A 110 1.43 -8.10 10.78
CA PHE A 110 1.18 -6.66 10.73
C PHE A 110 0.55 -6.26 9.39
N ARG A 111 1.13 -6.70 8.28
CA ARG A 111 0.62 -6.38 6.94
C ARG A 111 -0.76 -6.98 6.70
N ALA A 112 -0.98 -8.22 7.13
CA ALA A 112 -2.26 -8.87 6.98
C ALA A 112 -3.35 -8.14 7.77
N THR A 113 -3.05 -7.71 8.99
CA THR A 113 -4.00 -6.98 9.83
C THR A 113 -4.36 -5.64 9.20
N CYS A 114 -3.34 -4.86 8.79
CA CYS A 114 -3.58 -3.57 8.13
C CYS A 114 -4.34 -3.75 6.82
N GLY A 115 -3.97 -4.78 6.04
CA GLY A 115 -4.66 -5.10 4.79
C GLY A 115 -6.11 -5.47 4.99
N ALA A 116 -6.40 -6.26 6.02
CA ALA A 116 -7.77 -6.64 6.35
C ALA A 116 -8.61 -5.41 6.70
N MET A 117 -8.06 -4.49 7.50
CA MET A 117 -8.75 -3.26 7.86
C MET A 117 -9.06 -2.40 6.64
N VAL A 118 -8.08 -2.24 5.76
CA VAL A 118 -8.23 -1.46 4.53
C VAL A 118 -9.23 -2.11 3.59
N ALA A 119 -9.15 -3.44 3.43
CA ALA A 119 -10.06 -4.20 2.57
C ALA A 119 -11.51 -4.06 3.03
N VAL A 120 -11.75 -4.23 4.33
CA VAL A 120 -13.09 -4.09 4.90
C VAL A 120 -13.60 -2.66 4.69
N TRP A 121 -12.77 -1.65 4.95
CA TRP A 121 -13.15 -0.26 4.76
C TRP A 121 -13.56 0.01 3.31
N GLY A 122 -12.75 -0.45 2.36
CA GLY A 122 -13.02 -0.25 0.94
C GLY A 122 -14.24 -1.02 0.45
N TRP A 123 -14.31 -2.32 0.76
CA TRP A 123 -15.42 -3.15 0.30
C TRP A 123 -16.76 -2.77 0.93
N MET A 124 -16.74 -2.15 2.12
CA MET A 124 -17.96 -1.62 2.75
C MET A 124 -18.36 -0.25 2.22
N GLY A 125 -17.58 0.36 1.35
CA GLY A 125 -17.90 1.64 0.76
C GLY A 125 -17.82 2.81 1.72
N MET A 126 -16.93 2.74 2.71
CA MET A 126 -16.85 3.75 3.78
C MET A 126 -16.40 5.12 3.29
N THR A 127 -15.56 5.18 2.24
CA THR A 127 -15.11 6.46 1.69
C THR A 127 -16.25 7.18 0.96
N SER A 128 -17.10 6.42 0.28
CA SER A 128 -18.22 6.98 -0.50
C SER A 128 -19.49 7.19 0.33
N ALA A 129 -19.51 6.66 1.54
CA ALA A 129 -20.69 6.73 2.41
C ALA A 129 -21.01 8.13 2.92
#